data_d0d712d56e55f404757d852d89407d4c
#
_entry.id   d0d712d56e55f404757d852d89407d4c
#
_cell.length_a   1.000
_cell.length_b   1.000
_cell.length_c   1.000
_cell.angle_alpha   90.00
_cell.angle_beta   90.00
_cell.angle_gamma   90.00
#
_symmetry.space_group_name_H-M   'P 1'
#
loop_
_entity.id
_entity.type
_entity.pdbx_description
1 polymer ?
#
loop_
_entity_poly.entity_id
_entity_poly.type
_entity_poly.pdbx_seq_one_letter_code
_entity_poly.pdbx_strand_id
1 'polypeptide(L)'
;LFNRGKSQAQPTPGVETLLGDRDGQLDSLKGRDWDVVIDNSGYVPRHVRLTTELLRERVRHYLFISTVAVYADLSAAGVTEDAPLKVLADPTVEEVRRDTYGGLKALCESVVRTDFDGRYTVVRPTYLVGPGDDTDRFTYWPWRMSQGGDMLAPGTPDDPIQYLDVRDLARFVIASAATPHRGVFNACSPPDGAR
;
A
#
# COMPACT_ATOMS: atom_id res chain seq x y z
N LEU A 1 11.86 -12.57 -1.37
CA LEU A 1 11.48 -11.48 -0.45
C LEU A 1 12.68 -10.66 -0.06
N PHE A 2 12.51 -9.31 0.01
CA PHE A 2 13.50 -8.42 0.62
C PHE A 2 12.94 -7.84 1.92
N ASN A 3 13.63 -8.01 3.03
CA ASN A 3 13.22 -7.51 4.34
C ASN A 3 14.40 -7.41 5.33
N ARG A 4 14.14 -6.86 6.53
CA ARG A 4 15.15 -6.65 7.58
C ARG A 4 15.46 -7.89 8.43
N GLY A 5 14.78 -9.01 8.21
CA GLY A 5 14.94 -10.22 9.01
C GLY A 5 14.45 -10.11 10.47
N LYS A 6 13.69 -9.05 10.81
CA LYS A 6 13.24 -8.80 12.19
C LYS A 6 11.94 -9.54 12.54
N SER A 7 11.16 -9.94 11.55
CA SER A 7 9.95 -10.74 11.73
C SER A 7 10.35 -12.22 11.77
N GLN A 8 9.87 -12.96 12.75
CA GLN A 8 10.10 -14.41 12.89
C GLN A 8 9.17 -15.24 11.96
N ALA A 9 8.83 -14.72 10.80
CA ALA A 9 8.06 -15.49 9.84
C ALA A 9 8.84 -16.73 9.42
N GLN A 10 8.19 -17.90 9.46
CA GLN A 10 8.78 -19.14 8.94
C GLN A 10 9.15 -18.94 7.47
N PRO A 11 10.31 -19.45 7.03
CA PRO A 11 10.68 -19.40 5.62
C PRO A 11 9.60 -20.04 4.75
N THR A 12 9.13 -19.34 3.75
CA THR A 12 8.18 -19.90 2.79
C THR A 12 8.94 -20.79 1.81
N PRO A 13 8.59 -22.07 1.65
CA PRO A 13 9.25 -22.96 0.68
C PRO A 13 9.28 -22.37 -0.72
N GLY A 14 10.43 -22.42 -1.39
CA GLY A 14 10.62 -21.89 -2.73
C GLY A 14 10.77 -20.37 -2.82
N VAL A 15 10.77 -19.65 -1.69
CA VAL A 15 10.95 -18.19 -1.64
C VAL A 15 12.32 -17.85 -1.07
N GLU A 16 13.17 -17.25 -1.91
CA GLU A 16 14.46 -16.70 -1.45
C GLU A 16 14.23 -15.44 -0.60
N THR A 17 14.92 -15.33 0.53
CA THR A 17 14.91 -14.14 1.38
C THR A 17 16.22 -13.39 1.26
N LEU A 18 16.15 -12.14 0.85
CA LEU A 18 17.25 -11.20 0.78
C LEU A 18 17.17 -10.26 1.99
N LEU A 19 18.25 -10.16 2.73
CA LEU A 19 18.31 -9.31 3.93
C LEU A 19 18.88 -7.93 3.59
N GLY A 20 18.26 -6.90 4.18
CA GLY A 20 18.69 -5.52 4.07
C GLY A 20 17.63 -4.57 4.62
N ASP A 21 17.97 -3.29 4.64
CA ASP A 21 17.03 -2.23 5.00
C ASP A 21 16.88 -1.28 3.81
N ARG A 22 15.64 -0.93 3.46
CA ARG A 22 15.37 0.01 2.39
C ARG A 22 15.90 1.43 2.66
N ASP A 23 16.30 1.70 3.89
CA ASP A 23 17.04 2.90 4.28
C ASP A 23 18.54 2.74 3.99
N GLY A 24 18.89 2.46 2.74
CA GLY A 24 20.24 2.44 2.21
C GLY A 24 21.00 1.12 2.28
N GLN A 25 20.49 0.06 2.89
CA GLN A 25 21.12 -1.26 2.92
C GLN A 25 20.53 -2.19 1.83
N LEU A 26 20.78 -1.85 0.57
CA LEU A 26 20.18 -2.51 -0.60
C LEU A 26 21.15 -3.45 -1.34
N ASP A 27 22.29 -3.77 -0.76
CA ASP A 27 23.37 -4.52 -1.45
C ASP A 27 22.90 -5.90 -1.94
N SER A 28 22.03 -6.57 -1.20
CA SER A 28 21.49 -7.88 -1.59
C SER A 28 20.60 -7.85 -2.85
N LEU A 29 20.15 -6.67 -3.28
CA LEU A 29 19.39 -6.48 -4.50
C LEU A 29 20.29 -6.19 -5.72
N LYS A 30 21.56 -5.84 -5.52
CA LYS A 30 22.47 -5.47 -6.59
C LYS A 30 22.77 -6.65 -7.53
N GLY A 31 22.97 -6.35 -8.82
CA GLY A 31 23.38 -7.34 -9.82
C GLY A 31 22.30 -8.35 -10.21
N ARG A 32 21.05 -8.16 -9.81
CA ARG A 32 19.91 -9.01 -10.11
C ARG A 32 18.93 -8.32 -11.03
N ASP A 33 18.31 -9.06 -11.92
CA ASP A 33 17.22 -8.61 -12.77
C ASP A 33 15.90 -9.24 -12.32
N TRP A 34 14.81 -8.47 -12.42
CA TRP A 34 13.50 -8.89 -11.93
C TRP A 34 12.43 -8.60 -12.99
N ASP A 35 11.48 -9.49 -13.14
CA ASP A 35 10.31 -9.22 -13.97
C ASP A 35 9.41 -8.18 -13.33
N VAL A 36 9.13 -8.33 -12.04
CA VAL A 36 8.27 -7.41 -11.28
C VAL A 36 8.82 -7.20 -9.87
N VAL A 37 8.76 -5.96 -9.41
CA VAL A 37 8.89 -5.62 -7.99
C VAL A 37 7.52 -5.25 -7.45
N ILE A 38 7.14 -5.82 -6.29
CA ILE A 38 5.97 -5.45 -5.53
C ILE A 38 6.44 -4.75 -4.26
N ASP A 39 6.28 -3.43 -4.21
CA ASP A 39 6.65 -2.59 -3.07
C ASP A 39 5.43 -2.28 -2.20
N ASN A 40 5.29 -3.02 -1.11
CA ASN A 40 4.20 -2.86 -0.14
C ASN A 40 4.59 -2.06 1.12
N SER A 41 5.83 -1.61 1.23
CA SER A 41 6.36 -0.96 2.44
C SER A 41 7.01 0.41 2.19
N GLY A 42 6.70 1.06 1.06
CA GLY A 42 7.15 2.41 0.74
C GLY A 42 6.35 3.49 1.46
N TYR A 43 6.89 4.05 2.55
CA TYR A 43 6.26 5.10 3.33
C TYR A 43 6.94 6.46 3.21
N VAL A 44 8.23 6.47 2.91
CA VAL A 44 9.07 7.67 2.83
C VAL A 44 9.62 7.80 1.40
N PRO A 45 9.47 8.96 0.74
CA PRO A 45 9.91 9.16 -0.65
C PRO A 45 11.38 8.86 -0.87
N ARG A 46 12.26 9.20 0.07
CA ARG A 46 13.70 8.91 -0.02
C ARG A 46 13.97 7.40 -0.08
N HIS A 47 13.29 6.59 0.74
CA HIS A 47 13.44 5.14 0.72
C HIS A 47 12.95 4.52 -0.60
N VAL A 48 11.85 5.04 -1.14
CA VAL A 48 11.34 4.60 -2.45
C VAL A 48 12.34 4.97 -3.53
N ARG A 49 12.89 6.20 -3.52
CA ARG A 49 13.88 6.67 -4.49
C ARG A 49 15.14 5.80 -4.50
N LEU A 50 15.71 5.49 -3.34
CA LEU A 50 16.87 4.59 -3.24
C LEU A 50 16.60 3.22 -3.91
N THR A 51 15.39 2.70 -3.75
CA THR A 51 15.01 1.43 -4.35
C THR A 51 14.77 1.56 -5.86
N THR A 52 14.06 2.59 -6.30
CA THR A 52 13.77 2.80 -7.73
C THR A 52 15.02 3.14 -8.53
N GLU A 53 15.91 3.98 -8.04
CA GLU A 53 17.20 4.29 -8.68
C GLU A 53 18.07 3.04 -8.86
N LEU A 54 18.12 2.16 -7.85
CA LEU A 54 18.86 0.91 -7.95
C LEU A 54 18.27 -0.05 -9.00
N LEU A 55 16.94 -0.08 -9.11
CA LEU A 55 16.22 -1.14 -9.83
C LEU A 55 15.68 -0.72 -11.20
N ARG A 56 15.66 0.57 -11.55
CA ARG A 56 14.99 1.08 -12.76
C ARG A 56 15.45 0.43 -14.08
N GLU A 57 16.74 0.05 -14.18
CA GLU A 57 17.32 -0.60 -15.36
C GLU A 57 17.27 -2.14 -15.29
N ARG A 58 16.82 -2.69 -14.13
CA ARG A 58 16.84 -4.12 -13.81
C ARG A 58 15.48 -4.71 -13.53
N VAL A 59 14.44 -3.90 -13.56
CA VAL A 59 13.05 -4.31 -13.29
C VAL A 59 12.18 -3.93 -14.48
N ARG A 60 11.43 -4.88 -14.99
CA ARG A 60 10.53 -4.65 -16.13
C ARG A 60 9.29 -3.88 -15.72
N HIS A 61 8.76 -4.14 -14.51
CA HIS A 61 7.56 -3.51 -14.01
C HIS A 61 7.60 -3.28 -12.50
N TYR A 62 7.22 -2.08 -12.05
CA TYR A 62 7.19 -1.72 -10.62
C TYR A 62 5.75 -1.56 -10.13
N LEU A 63 5.33 -2.41 -9.21
CA LEU A 63 4.01 -2.36 -8.59
C LEU A 63 4.14 -1.77 -7.18
N PHE A 64 3.49 -0.64 -6.96
CA PHE A 64 3.55 0.10 -5.70
C PHE A 64 2.21 0.07 -4.97
N ILE A 65 2.20 -0.41 -3.72
CA ILE A 65 1.01 -0.36 -2.87
C ILE A 65 0.97 1.00 -2.18
N SER A 66 0.05 1.84 -2.61
CA SER A 66 -0.25 3.14 -2.05
C SER A 66 -1.45 3.07 -1.08
N THR A 67 -2.35 4.03 -1.12
CA THR A 67 -3.54 4.13 -0.25
C THR A 67 -4.49 5.18 -0.79
N VAL A 68 -5.80 5.04 -0.55
CA VAL A 68 -6.77 6.13 -0.82
C VAL A 68 -6.53 7.36 0.06
N ALA A 69 -5.79 7.25 1.15
CA ALA A 69 -5.44 8.39 2.01
C ALA A 69 -4.59 9.47 1.30
N VAL A 70 -4.10 9.19 0.08
CA VAL A 70 -3.40 10.18 -0.76
C VAL A 70 -4.32 11.29 -1.27
N TYR A 71 -5.62 11.05 -1.38
CA TYR A 71 -6.56 12.04 -1.87
C TYR A 71 -6.71 13.22 -0.91
N ALA A 72 -6.79 14.42 -1.47
CA ALA A 72 -6.98 15.66 -0.70
C ALA A 72 -8.31 15.67 0.03
N ASP A 73 -9.37 15.17 -0.63
CA ASP A 73 -10.73 15.08 -0.10
C ASP A 73 -11.35 13.73 -0.45
N LEU A 74 -11.98 13.11 0.54
CA LEU A 74 -12.72 11.84 0.44
C LEU A 74 -14.17 12.00 0.93
N SER A 75 -14.65 13.22 1.10
CA SER A 75 -16.01 13.48 1.61
C SER A 75 -17.10 13.13 0.60
N ALA A 76 -16.78 13.15 -0.69
CA ALA A 76 -17.69 12.78 -1.76
C ALA A 76 -17.52 11.32 -2.19
N ALA A 77 -18.63 10.65 -2.53
CA ALA A 77 -18.59 9.36 -3.17
C ALA A 77 -18.08 9.46 -4.62
N GLY A 78 -17.51 8.37 -5.16
CA GLY A 78 -17.09 8.29 -6.56
C GLY A 78 -15.76 8.99 -6.87
N VAL A 79 -14.88 9.13 -5.88
CA VAL A 79 -13.52 9.66 -6.09
C VAL A 79 -12.75 8.77 -7.06
N THR A 80 -12.31 9.35 -8.18
CA THR A 80 -11.54 8.66 -9.22
C THR A 80 -10.03 8.87 -9.03
N GLU A 81 -9.24 8.10 -9.78
CA GLU A 81 -7.78 8.13 -9.70
C GLU A 81 -7.16 9.49 -10.08
N ASP A 82 -7.90 10.31 -10.83
CA ASP A 82 -7.49 11.67 -11.26
C ASP A 82 -7.80 12.76 -10.23
N ALA A 83 -8.46 12.42 -9.12
CA ALA A 83 -8.78 13.38 -8.08
C ALA A 83 -7.52 14.00 -7.44
N PRO A 84 -7.60 15.25 -6.96
CA PRO A 84 -6.47 15.95 -6.35
C PRO A 84 -5.87 15.18 -5.18
N LEU A 85 -4.53 15.16 -5.13
CA LEU A 85 -3.79 14.51 -4.06
C LEU A 85 -3.41 15.51 -2.95
N LYS A 86 -3.17 14.99 -1.76
CA LYS A 86 -2.62 15.76 -0.64
C LYS A 86 -1.24 16.31 -0.97
N VAL A 87 -1.04 17.57 -0.61
CA VAL A 87 0.25 18.27 -0.71
C VAL A 87 0.74 18.51 0.71
N LEU A 88 1.98 18.16 1.00
CA LEU A 88 2.63 18.46 2.28
C LEU A 88 3.12 19.91 2.26
N ALA A 89 2.94 20.62 3.38
CA ALA A 89 3.49 21.96 3.56
C ALA A 89 5.03 21.93 3.51
N ASP A 90 5.64 20.90 4.08
CA ASP A 90 7.07 20.61 3.95
C ASP A 90 7.25 19.24 3.27
N PRO A 91 7.69 19.21 1.99
CA PRO A 91 7.90 17.97 1.26
C PRO A 91 9.14 17.18 1.71
N THR A 92 9.95 17.73 2.61
CA THR A 92 11.15 17.07 3.15
C THR A 92 10.89 16.26 4.41
N VAL A 93 9.68 16.33 4.97
CA VAL A 93 9.32 15.56 6.16
C VAL A 93 9.40 14.06 5.86
N GLU A 94 10.01 13.30 6.77
CA GLU A 94 10.10 11.83 6.69
C GLU A 94 9.34 11.13 7.81
N GLU A 95 8.85 11.87 8.79
CA GLU A 95 8.09 11.31 9.90
C GLU A 95 6.68 10.91 9.47
N VAL A 96 6.39 9.61 9.58
CA VAL A 96 5.09 9.05 9.22
C VAL A 96 4.12 9.20 10.38
N ARG A 97 3.23 10.19 10.28
CA ARG A 97 2.15 10.47 11.23
C ARG A 97 0.81 10.49 10.48
N ARG A 98 -0.29 10.58 11.23
CA ARG A 98 -1.64 10.62 10.64
C ARG A 98 -1.83 11.78 9.65
N ASP A 99 -1.25 12.93 9.94
CA ASP A 99 -1.32 14.14 9.11
C ASP A 99 -0.36 14.12 7.92
N THR A 100 0.78 13.45 8.02
CA THR A 100 1.79 13.39 6.94
C THR A 100 1.64 12.17 6.04
N TYR A 101 1.06 11.07 6.51
CA TYR A 101 1.01 9.77 5.83
C TYR A 101 0.50 9.85 4.39
N GLY A 102 -0.65 10.49 4.16
CA GLY A 102 -1.24 10.57 2.82
C GLY A 102 -0.37 11.36 1.84
N GLY A 103 0.19 12.49 2.28
CA GLY A 103 1.08 13.29 1.47
C GLY A 103 2.42 12.61 1.18
N LEU A 104 3.00 11.91 2.16
CA LEU A 104 4.20 11.09 1.97
C LEU A 104 3.96 9.98 0.94
N LYS A 105 2.82 9.29 1.02
CA LYS A 105 2.46 8.25 0.03
C LYS A 105 2.26 8.85 -1.37
N ALA A 106 1.66 10.03 -1.49
CA ALA A 106 1.53 10.74 -2.76
C ALA A 106 2.91 11.10 -3.37
N LEU A 107 3.86 11.54 -2.54
CA LEU A 107 5.23 11.77 -2.98
C LEU A 107 5.95 10.47 -3.38
N CYS A 108 5.72 9.36 -2.68
CA CYS A 108 6.23 8.04 -3.09
C CYS A 108 5.70 7.62 -4.45
N GLU A 109 4.40 7.82 -4.72
CA GLU A 109 3.81 7.57 -6.05
C GLU A 109 4.50 8.40 -7.14
N SER A 110 4.77 9.68 -6.86
CA SER A 110 5.47 10.57 -7.80
C SER A 110 6.86 10.03 -8.16
N VAL A 111 7.62 9.54 -7.17
CA VAL A 111 8.93 8.90 -7.41
C VAL A 111 8.79 7.70 -8.34
N VAL A 112 7.87 6.77 -8.02
CA VAL A 112 7.66 5.56 -8.84
C VAL A 112 7.25 5.92 -10.27
N ARG A 113 6.32 6.87 -10.43
CA ARG A 113 5.83 7.30 -11.75
C ARG A 113 6.92 7.95 -12.59
N THR A 114 7.83 8.68 -11.96
CA THR A 114 8.96 9.32 -12.64
C THR A 114 10.01 8.29 -13.07
N ASP A 115 10.42 7.41 -12.17
CA ASP A 115 11.53 6.48 -12.40
C ASP A 115 11.12 5.27 -13.27
N PHE A 116 9.84 4.90 -13.25
CA PHE A 116 9.27 3.80 -14.03
C PHE A 116 8.21 4.25 -15.02
N ASP A 117 8.39 5.38 -15.69
CA ASP A 117 7.43 5.92 -16.64
C ASP A 117 6.96 4.84 -17.65
N GLY A 118 5.63 4.69 -17.75
CA GLY A 118 5.00 3.66 -18.57
C GLY A 118 5.23 2.21 -18.14
N ARG A 119 5.93 1.95 -17.03
CA ARG A 119 6.25 0.60 -16.51
C ARG A 119 5.88 0.43 -15.03
N TYR A 120 4.82 1.09 -14.57
CA TYR A 120 4.37 1.02 -13.18
C TYR A 120 2.89 0.68 -13.06
N THR A 121 2.55 0.10 -11.92
CA THR A 121 1.19 0.02 -11.38
C THR A 121 1.21 0.62 -9.97
N VAL A 122 0.35 1.60 -9.72
CA VAL A 122 0.08 2.11 -8.37
C VAL A 122 -1.29 1.61 -7.95
N VAL A 123 -1.37 0.96 -6.80
CA VAL A 123 -2.63 0.50 -6.23
C VAL A 123 -2.94 1.31 -4.98
N ARG A 124 -4.13 1.91 -4.93
CA ARG A 124 -4.63 2.70 -3.79
C ARG A 124 -5.72 1.92 -3.07
N PRO A 125 -5.38 1.02 -2.14
CA PRO A 125 -6.39 0.29 -1.39
C PRO A 125 -7.11 1.20 -0.39
N THR A 126 -8.37 0.84 -0.14
CA THR A 126 -9.16 1.34 0.99
C THR A 126 -8.73 0.63 2.27
N TYR A 127 -9.59 0.61 3.28
CA TYR A 127 -9.32 -0.05 4.56
C TYR A 127 -9.17 -1.57 4.36
N LEU A 128 -7.97 -2.08 4.63
CA LEU A 128 -7.69 -3.51 4.47
C LEU A 128 -8.13 -4.29 5.71
N VAL A 129 -8.80 -5.40 5.46
CA VAL A 129 -9.29 -6.34 6.48
C VAL A 129 -8.90 -7.77 6.13
N GLY A 130 -8.94 -8.66 7.10
CA GLY A 130 -8.73 -10.09 6.85
C GLY A 130 -7.57 -10.69 7.61
N PRO A 131 -7.15 -11.92 7.26
CA PRO A 131 -6.10 -12.64 7.98
C PRO A 131 -4.77 -11.88 8.02
N GLY A 132 -4.14 -11.84 9.18
CA GLY A 132 -2.85 -11.17 9.38
C GLY A 132 -2.98 -9.68 9.76
N ASP A 133 -4.18 -9.18 10.04
CA ASP A 133 -4.36 -7.86 10.66
C ASP A 133 -4.00 -7.95 12.15
N ASP A 134 -2.76 -7.60 12.48
CA ASP A 134 -2.22 -7.54 13.83
C ASP A 134 -2.61 -6.25 14.58
N THR A 135 -3.33 -5.36 13.90
CA THR A 135 -3.80 -4.09 14.49
C THR A 135 -5.19 -4.17 15.11
N ASP A 136 -5.90 -5.26 14.87
CA ASP A 136 -7.28 -5.53 15.32
C ASP A 136 -8.31 -4.44 14.98
N ARG A 137 -8.00 -3.56 14.04
CA ARG A 137 -8.86 -2.42 13.72
C ARG A 137 -10.25 -2.82 13.25
N PHE A 138 -10.34 -3.90 12.47
CA PHE A 138 -11.62 -4.45 12.04
C PHE A 138 -12.10 -5.58 12.97
N THR A 139 -11.22 -6.51 13.34
CA THR A 139 -11.52 -7.70 14.14
C THR A 139 -12.06 -7.34 15.52
N TYR A 140 -11.63 -6.20 16.08
CA TYR A 140 -12.17 -5.66 17.33
C TYR A 140 -13.71 -5.57 17.31
N TRP A 141 -14.32 -5.10 16.24
CA TRP A 141 -15.76 -4.84 16.17
C TRP A 141 -16.60 -6.11 16.29
N PRO A 142 -16.46 -7.14 15.42
CA PRO A 142 -17.23 -8.37 15.54
C PRO A 142 -16.90 -9.12 16.85
N TRP A 143 -15.63 -9.10 17.29
CA TRP A 143 -15.27 -9.69 18.59
C TRP A 143 -15.94 -8.97 19.74
N ARG A 144 -15.90 -7.65 19.79
CA ARG A 144 -16.54 -6.87 20.86
C ARG A 144 -18.06 -7.06 20.86
N MET A 145 -18.69 -7.12 19.70
CA MET A 145 -20.13 -7.38 19.58
C MET A 145 -20.49 -8.77 20.11
N SER A 146 -19.67 -9.78 19.88
CA SER A 146 -19.91 -11.14 20.36
C SER A 146 -19.90 -11.26 21.89
N GLN A 147 -19.29 -10.31 22.61
CA GLN A 147 -19.25 -10.30 24.08
C GLN A 147 -20.55 -9.75 24.70
N GLY A 148 -21.42 -9.13 23.91
CA GLY A 148 -22.64 -8.47 24.41
C GLY A 148 -22.38 -7.25 25.29
N GLY A 149 -23.44 -6.77 25.96
CA GLY A 149 -23.41 -5.56 26.78
C GLY A 149 -23.29 -4.26 25.98
N ASP A 150 -23.12 -3.15 26.66
CA ASP A 150 -23.03 -1.82 26.03
C ASP A 150 -21.74 -1.68 25.25
N MET A 151 -21.83 -1.08 24.06
CA MET A 151 -20.72 -0.80 23.18
C MET A 151 -20.81 0.62 22.65
N LEU A 152 -19.70 1.36 22.72
CA LEU A 152 -19.59 2.66 22.05
C LEU A 152 -19.46 2.43 20.53
N ALA A 153 -20.47 2.88 19.78
CA ALA A 153 -20.43 2.92 18.32
C ALA A 153 -20.15 4.37 17.87
N PRO A 154 -18.99 4.67 17.28
CA PRO A 154 -18.72 6.01 16.75
C PRO A 154 -19.51 6.24 15.47
N GLY A 155 -19.88 7.51 15.23
CA GLY A 155 -20.61 7.91 14.02
C GLY A 155 -22.09 7.61 14.06
N THR A 156 -22.70 7.47 12.90
CA THR A 156 -24.13 7.19 12.70
C THR A 156 -24.33 5.89 11.92
N PRO A 157 -25.53 5.26 11.99
CA PRO A 157 -25.82 4.06 11.19
C PRO A 157 -25.73 4.26 9.68
N ASP A 158 -25.82 5.49 9.20
CA ASP A 158 -25.80 5.84 7.79
C ASP A 158 -24.39 6.22 7.29
N ASP A 159 -23.39 6.24 8.16
CA ASP A 159 -22.02 6.55 7.77
C ASP A 159 -21.48 5.48 6.82
N PRO A 160 -20.97 5.85 5.62
CA PRO A 160 -20.48 4.90 4.66
C PRO A 160 -19.19 4.25 5.16
N ILE A 161 -19.12 2.93 5.03
CA ILE A 161 -17.91 2.16 5.32
C ILE A 161 -17.45 1.49 4.03
N GLN A 162 -16.14 1.59 3.76
CA GLN A 162 -15.53 0.89 2.64
C GLN A 162 -14.29 0.13 3.10
N TYR A 163 -14.26 -1.16 2.81
CA TYR A 163 -13.14 -2.03 3.14
C TYR A 163 -12.84 -2.98 1.97
N LEU A 164 -11.67 -3.60 2.02
CA LEU A 164 -11.23 -4.59 1.03
C LEU A 164 -10.56 -5.75 1.77
N ASP A 165 -10.94 -6.97 1.44
CA ASP A 165 -10.25 -8.15 1.95
C ASP A 165 -8.82 -8.20 1.39
N VAL A 166 -7.85 -8.42 2.27
CA VAL A 166 -6.43 -8.47 1.90
C VAL A 166 -6.13 -9.57 0.86
N ARG A 167 -6.92 -10.65 0.83
CA ARG A 167 -6.79 -11.73 -0.15
C ARG A 167 -7.24 -11.29 -1.54
N ASP A 168 -8.24 -10.41 -1.63
CA ASP A 168 -8.70 -9.86 -2.92
C ASP A 168 -7.68 -8.84 -3.44
N LEU A 169 -7.12 -8.01 -2.56
CA LEU A 169 -5.98 -7.18 -2.93
C LEU A 169 -4.80 -8.02 -3.43
N ALA A 170 -4.45 -9.09 -2.73
CA ALA A 170 -3.35 -9.97 -3.13
C ALA A 170 -3.61 -10.63 -4.50
N ARG A 171 -4.84 -11.09 -4.78
CA ARG A 171 -5.22 -11.62 -6.10
C ARG A 171 -5.06 -10.59 -7.21
N PHE A 172 -5.52 -9.35 -6.97
CA PHE A 172 -5.36 -8.25 -7.93
C PHE A 172 -3.88 -7.93 -8.18
N VAL A 173 -3.07 -7.85 -7.13
CA VAL A 173 -1.63 -7.60 -7.20
C VAL A 173 -0.92 -8.70 -7.99
N ILE A 174 -1.22 -9.98 -7.72
CA ILE A 174 -0.63 -11.12 -8.44
C ILE A 174 -1.07 -11.10 -9.92
N ALA A 175 -2.34 -10.86 -10.21
CA ALA A 175 -2.82 -10.73 -11.58
C ALA A 175 -2.12 -9.60 -12.34
N SER A 176 -1.94 -8.44 -11.68
CA SER A 176 -1.23 -7.28 -12.23
C SER A 176 0.28 -7.51 -12.38
N ALA A 177 0.87 -8.40 -11.58
CA ALA A 177 2.25 -8.82 -11.74
C ALA A 177 2.42 -9.77 -12.93
N ALA A 178 1.47 -10.68 -13.14
CA ALA A 178 1.50 -11.65 -14.26
C ALA A 178 1.17 -10.96 -15.60
N THR A 179 0.22 -10.05 -15.61
CA THR A 179 -0.18 -9.26 -16.79
C THR A 179 -0.24 -7.80 -16.39
N PRO A 180 0.82 -7.01 -16.61
CA PRO A 180 0.94 -5.67 -16.09
C PRO A 180 -0.20 -4.73 -16.53
N HIS A 181 -1.01 -4.31 -15.57
CA HIS A 181 -1.95 -3.20 -15.72
C HIS A 181 -1.22 -1.92 -15.38
N ARG A 182 -1.01 -1.06 -16.39
CA ARG A 182 -0.22 0.17 -16.21
C ARG A 182 -1.11 1.32 -15.75
N GLY A 183 -0.62 2.10 -14.81
CA GLY A 183 -1.32 3.27 -14.31
C GLY A 183 -1.63 3.21 -12.81
N VAL A 184 -2.63 3.97 -12.40
CA VAL A 184 -3.09 4.07 -11.02
C VAL A 184 -4.47 3.44 -10.91
N PHE A 185 -4.73 2.71 -9.83
CA PHE A 185 -5.99 2.00 -9.60
C PHE A 185 -6.43 2.14 -8.14
N ASN A 186 -7.67 2.55 -7.93
CA ASN A 186 -8.33 2.41 -6.65
C ASN A 186 -8.71 0.95 -6.44
N ALA A 187 -8.35 0.41 -5.28
CA ALA A 187 -8.71 -0.95 -4.90
C ALA A 187 -9.67 -0.90 -3.71
N CYS A 188 -10.94 -1.12 -3.98
CA CYS A 188 -12.02 -1.04 -3.00
C CYS A 188 -13.09 -2.09 -3.29
N SER A 189 -13.90 -2.41 -2.27
CA SER A 189 -15.12 -3.19 -2.49
C SER A 189 -16.12 -2.41 -3.36
N PRO A 190 -16.98 -3.11 -4.11
CA PRO A 190 -18.06 -2.46 -4.84
C PRO A 190 -18.93 -1.63 -3.89
N PRO A 191 -19.48 -0.48 -4.36
CA PRO A 191 -20.31 0.40 -3.51
C PRO A 191 -21.56 -0.28 -2.96
N ASP A 192 -22.06 -1.30 -3.64
CA ASP A 192 -23.31 -2.01 -3.26
C ASP A 192 -23.03 -3.20 -2.31
N GLY A 193 -21.80 -3.51 -2.00
CA GLY A 193 -21.41 -4.64 -1.15
C GLY A 193 -21.25 -4.32 0.35
N ALA A 194 -21.33 -3.06 0.73
CA ALA A 194 -21.12 -2.58 2.10
C ALA A 194 -22.36 -1.87 2.64
N ARG A 195 -23.46 -2.61 2.83
CA ARG A 195 -24.63 -2.20 3.61
C ARG A 195 -24.84 -3.19 4.74
#